data_8126b8880f7e97e8b60d5b89c066e268
#
_entry.id   8126b8880f7e97e8b60d5b89c066e268
#
_cell.length_a   1.000
_cell.length_b   1.000
_cell.length_c   1.000
_cell.angle_alpha   90.00
_cell.angle_beta   90.00
_cell.angle_gamma   90.00
#
_symmetry.space_group_name_H-M   'P 1'
#
loop_
_entity.id
_entity.type
_entity.pdbx_description
1 polymer ?
#
loop_
_entity_poly.entity_id
_entity_poly.type
_entity_poly.pdbx_seq_one_letter_code
_entity_poly.pdbx_strand_id
1 'polypeptide(L)'
;MTRNTEVVEDDAGRATAYHRHPNGGGLLGPGSRAEEDSFIEATTYVEAGARIGSACRIGRGGWIDRRARVGDHVFVGDNVYIGRGTVVGNRVHIARHSRIGAGARIGHGARLPADSVVPDGTDIAGAGPPQGALARKRKSQGPGPDSLMAA
;
A
#
# COMPACT_ATOMS: atom_id res chain seq x y z
N MET A 1 -32.65 4.28 4.04
CA MET A 1 -31.52 3.54 3.48
C MET A 1 -30.35 4.47 3.23
N THR A 2 -29.21 4.10 3.71
CA THR A 2 -28.03 4.92 3.61
C THR A 2 -27.28 4.61 2.33
N ARG A 3 -26.89 5.63 1.61
CA ARG A 3 -26.05 5.42 0.45
C ARG A 3 -24.61 5.42 0.83
N ASN A 4 -23.90 4.43 0.37
CA ASN A 4 -22.46 4.34 0.61
C ASN A 4 -21.64 4.84 -0.57
N THR A 5 -22.27 5.56 -1.47
CA THR A 5 -21.59 6.01 -2.69
C THR A 5 -21.41 7.52 -2.65
N GLU A 6 -20.22 7.98 -2.98
CA GLU A 6 -19.93 9.40 -3.11
C GLU A 6 -19.34 9.64 -4.48
N VAL A 7 -19.69 10.76 -5.08
CA VAL A 7 -19.22 11.12 -6.42
C VAL A 7 -18.26 12.29 -6.26
N VAL A 8 -17.05 12.14 -6.81
CA VAL A 8 -16.02 13.17 -6.77
C VAL A 8 -15.68 13.54 -8.22
N GLU A 9 -15.65 14.84 -8.50
CA GLU A 9 -15.28 15.33 -9.84
C GLU A 9 -13.82 15.74 -9.83
N ASP A 10 -13.13 15.38 -10.90
CA ASP A 10 -11.74 15.83 -11.06
C ASP A 10 -11.71 17.18 -11.78
N ASP A 11 -10.49 17.70 -12.01
CA ASP A 11 -10.33 19.01 -12.61
C ASP A 11 -10.85 19.08 -14.05
N ALA A 12 -10.99 17.95 -14.70
CA ALA A 12 -11.52 17.88 -16.06
C ALA A 12 -13.04 17.73 -16.07
N GLY A 13 -13.68 17.76 -14.91
CA GLY A 13 -15.12 17.62 -14.81
C GLY A 13 -15.60 16.18 -14.86
N ARG A 14 -14.70 15.21 -14.80
CA ARG A 14 -15.10 13.81 -14.81
C ARG A 14 -15.48 13.40 -13.40
N ALA A 15 -16.57 12.64 -13.30
CA ALA A 15 -17.08 12.19 -12.02
C ALA A 15 -16.64 10.75 -11.78
N THR A 16 -16.16 10.47 -10.58
CA THR A 16 -15.80 9.12 -10.15
C THR A 16 -16.66 8.77 -8.95
N ALA A 17 -17.33 7.63 -9.02
CA ALA A 17 -18.17 7.17 -7.92
C ALA A 17 -17.33 6.30 -6.98
N TYR A 18 -17.28 6.71 -5.74
CA TYR A 18 -16.64 5.93 -4.68
C TYR A 18 -17.72 5.40 -3.75
N HIS A 19 -17.46 4.26 -3.15
CA HIS A 19 -18.34 3.80 -2.08
C HIS A 19 -17.52 3.56 -0.83
N ARG A 20 -18.21 3.62 0.29
CA ARG A 20 -17.55 3.52 1.58
C ARG A 20 -17.29 2.08 1.94
N HIS A 21 -16.06 1.81 2.38
CA HIS A 21 -15.72 0.51 2.92
C HIS A 21 -16.42 0.34 4.27
N PRO A 22 -17.05 -0.82 4.54
CA PRO A 22 -17.80 -0.99 5.79
C PRO A 22 -16.94 -0.89 7.05
N ASN A 23 -15.64 -1.17 6.96
CA ASN A 23 -14.77 -1.12 8.12
C ASN A 23 -13.91 0.14 8.04
N GLY A 24 -14.36 1.20 8.68
CA GLY A 24 -13.65 2.47 8.75
C GLY A 24 -14.18 3.56 7.84
N GLY A 25 -14.85 3.21 6.76
CA GLY A 25 -15.47 4.20 5.89
C GLY A 25 -14.58 4.71 4.76
N GLY A 26 -13.45 4.09 4.51
CA GLY A 26 -12.55 4.52 3.43
C GLY A 26 -13.26 4.54 2.08
N LEU A 27 -12.79 5.40 1.18
CA LEU A 27 -13.42 5.61 -0.12
C LEU A 27 -12.81 4.68 -1.15
N LEU A 28 -13.62 3.77 -1.68
CA LEU A 28 -13.18 2.76 -2.63
C LEU A 28 -13.64 3.13 -4.03
N GLY A 29 -12.69 3.29 -4.94
CA GLY A 29 -12.97 3.63 -6.33
C GLY A 29 -13.47 2.43 -7.14
N PRO A 30 -13.83 2.65 -8.40
CA PRO A 30 -14.36 1.59 -9.25
C PRO A 30 -13.39 0.43 -9.39
N GLY A 31 -13.88 -0.79 -9.19
CA GLY A 31 -13.06 -1.99 -9.34
C GLY A 31 -12.03 -2.21 -8.25
N SER A 32 -11.96 -1.33 -7.26
CA SER A 32 -11.07 -1.56 -6.13
C SER A 32 -11.71 -2.55 -5.18
N ARG A 33 -10.88 -3.20 -4.36
CA ARG A 33 -11.34 -4.18 -3.40
C ARG A 33 -10.53 -4.08 -2.13
N ALA A 34 -11.19 -4.24 -1.01
CA ALA A 34 -10.53 -4.33 0.28
C ALA A 34 -11.28 -5.35 1.11
N GLU A 35 -10.53 -6.23 1.79
CA GLU A 35 -11.17 -7.23 2.62
C GLU A 35 -11.90 -6.58 3.78
N GLU A 36 -12.99 -7.20 4.22
CA GLU A 36 -13.86 -6.58 5.21
C GLU A 36 -13.19 -6.43 6.57
N ASP A 37 -12.21 -7.26 6.87
CA ASP A 37 -11.51 -7.17 8.13
C ASP A 37 -10.38 -6.14 8.11
N SER A 38 -10.16 -5.48 7.01
CA SER A 38 -9.18 -4.40 6.93
C SER A 38 -9.83 -3.07 7.25
N PHE A 39 -9.17 -2.29 8.09
CA PHE A 39 -9.67 -0.98 8.49
C PHE A 39 -9.08 0.09 7.57
N ILE A 40 -9.93 0.89 6.95
CA ILE A 40 -9.52 2.00 6.09
C ILE A 40 -10.22 3.24 6.58
N GLU A 41 -9.44 4.22 7.03
CA GLU A 41 -10.00 5.41 7.64
C GLU A 41 -10.82 6.23 6.63
N ALA A 42 -11.83 6.94 7.11
CA ALA A 42 -12.88 7.52 6.26
C ALA A 42 -12.38 8.58 5.28
N THR A 43 -11.21 9.17 5.53
CA THR A 43 -10.66 10.20 4.64
C THR A 43 -9.65 9.64 3.63
N THR A 44 -9.43 8.34 3.64
CA THR A 44 -8.45 7.70 2.75
C THR A 44 -9.14 7.25 1.47
N TYR A 45 -8.46 7.49 0.34
CA TYR A 45 -8.94 7.07 -0.97
C TYR A 45 -8.20 5.84 -1.45
N VAL A 46 -8.95 4.86 -1.93
CA VAL A 46 -8.41 3.68 -2.61
C VAL A 46 -8.91 3.78 -4.05
N GLU A 47 -7.99 4.00 -4.98
CA GLU A 47 -8.37 4.33 -6.34
C GLU A 47 -8.73 3.10 -7.16
N ALA A 48 -9.16 3.34 -8.39
CA ALA A 48 -9.69 2.30 -9.25
C ALA A 48 -8.73 1.11 -9.40
N GLY A 49 -9.24 -0.08 -9.24
CA GLY A 49 -8.50 -1.30 -9.45
C GLY A 49 -7.49 -1.66 -8.37
N ALA A 50 -7.33 -0.83 -7.34
CA ALA A 50 -6.41 -1.16 -6.25
C ALA A 50 -6.99 -2.27 -5.39
N ARG A 51 -6.12 -3.04 -4.73
CA ARG A 51 -6.55 -4.15 -3.90
C ARG A 51 -5.84 -4.10 -2.57
N ILE A 52 -6.61 -4.31 -1.51
CA ILE A 52 -6.08 -4.33 -0.15
C ILE A 52 -6.46 -5.66 0.47
N GLY A 53 -5.47 -6.38 0.98
CA GLY A 53 -5.66 -7.70 1.56
C GLY A 53 -6.32 -7.65 2.93
N SER A 54 -6.18 -8.74 3.67
CA SER A 54 -6.84 -8.93 4.95
C SER A 54 -6.05 -8.33 6.10
N ALA A 55 -6.77 -7.98 7.16
CA ALA A 55 -6.17 -7.56 8.42
C ALA A 55 -5.21 -6.37 8.29
N CYS A 56 -5.47 -5.50 7.33
CA CYS A 56 -4.69 -4.29 7.14
C CYS A 56 -5.27 -3.15 7.97
N ARG A 57 -4.42 -2.18 8.26
CA ARG A 57 -4.88 -0.96 8.92
C ARG A 57 -4.30 0.22 8.18
N ILE A 58 -5.16 1.07 7.63
CA ILE A 58 -4.73 2.20 6.82
C ILE A 58 -5.27 3.47 7.46
N GLY A 59 -4.35 4.37 7.80
CA GLY A 59 -4.66 5.59 8.52
C GLY A 59 -5.35 6.63 7.66
N ARG A 60 -5.51 7.80 8.24
CA ARG A 60 -6.27 8.89 7.62
C ARG A 60 -5.46 9.58 6.53
N GLY A 61 -6.18 10.22 5.62
CA GLY A 61 -5.57 11.09 4.64
C GLY A 61 -4.71 10.37 3.63
N GLY A 62 -4.83 9.05 3.53
CA GLY A 62 -4.02 8.28 2.62
C GLY A 62 -4.57 8.29 1.21
N TRP A 63 -3.70 7.90 0.30
CA TRP A 63 -4.08 7.78 -1.09
C TRP A 63 -3.39 6.54 -1.66
N ILE A 64 -4.19 5.53 -1.94
CA ILE A 64 -3.71 4.29 -2.56
C ILE A 64 -4.12 4.37 -4.03
N ASP A 65 -3.13 4.61 -4.88
CA ASP A 65 -3.39 4.95 -6.27
C ASP A 65 -3.83 3.71 -7.07
N ARG A 66 -4.15 3.95 -8.33
CA ARG A 66 -4.75 2.93 -9.19
C ARG A 66 -3.92 1.67 -9.26
N ARG A 67 -4.60 0.53 -9.17
CA ARG A 67 -3.99 -0.79 -9.34
C ARG A 67 -2.88 -1.11 -8.36
N ALA A 68 -2.71 -0.32 -7.32
CA ALA A 68 -1.77 -0.67 -6.27
C ALA A 68 -2.27 -1.94 -5.57
N ARG A 69 -1.35 -2.75 -5.09
CA ARG A 69 -1.69 -3.97 -4.38
C ARG A 69 -1.05 -3.95 -3.01
N VAL A 70 -1.87 -4.13 -2.01
CA VAL A 70 -1.42 -4.17 -0.63
C VAL A 70 -1.73 -5.56 -0.09
N GLY A 71 -0.72 -6.21 0.45
CA GLY A 71 -0.87 -7.58 0.95
C GLY A 71 -1.65 -7.63 2.25
N ASP A 72 -1.43 -8.71 3.01
CA ASP A 72 -2.14 -8.94 4.25
C ASP A 72 -1.33 -8.42 5.43
N HIS A 73 -2.03 -8.03 6.49
CA HIS A 73 -1.40 -7.57 7.75
C HIS A 73 -0.47 -6.37 7.54
N VAL A 74 -0.83 -5.49 6.64
CA VAL A 74 -0.03 -4.30 6.35
C VAL A 74 -0.54 -3.14 7.21
N PHE A 75 0.40 -2.41 7.79
CA PHE A 75 0.08 -1.19 8.50
C PHE A 75 0.53 0.01 7.66
N VAL A 76 -0.37 0.94 7.43
CA VAL A 76 -0.07 2.18 6.72
C VAL A 76 -0.49 3.34 7.63
N GLY A 77 0.46 4.18 7.95
CA GLY A 77 0.22 5.32 8.81
C GLY A 77 -0.60 6.41 8.13
N ASP A 78 -0.66 7.58 8.76
CA ASP A 78 -1.46 8.69 8.25
C ASP A 78 -0.74 9.39 7.10
N ASN A 79 -1.52 9.90 6.16
CA ASN A 79 -1.02 10.73 5.06
C ASN A 79 0.05 10.03 4.23
N VAL A 80 -0.15 8.75 3.95
CA VAL A 80 0.78 7.98 3.12
C VAL A 80 0.23 7.91 1.70
N TYR A 81 1.10 8.14 0.73
CA TYR A 81 0.76 7.99 -0.68
C TYR A 81 1.41 6.71 -1.20
N ILE A 82 0.62 5.84 -1.81
CA ILE A 82 1.12 4.63 -2.46
C ILE A 82 0.82 4.76 -3.94
N GLY A 83 1.86 4.80 -4.75
CA GLY A 83 1.75 5.09 -6.17
C GLY A 83 1.09 4.01 -6.98
N ARG A 84 0.74 4.36 -8.21
CA ARG A 84 0.04 3.48 -9.13
C ARG A 84 0.86 2.21 -9.37
N GLY A 85 0.18 1.07 -9.33
CA GLY A 85 0.80 -0.20 -9.66
C GLY A 85 1.83 -0.70 -8.65
N THR A 86 2.00 -0.02 -7.53
CA THR A 86 2.93 -0.45 -6.49
C THR A 86 2.44 -1.73 -5.84
N VAL A 87 3.37 -2.61 -5.52
CA VAL A 87 3.06 -3.86 -4.83
C VAL A 87 3.67 -3.81 -3.45
N VAL A 88 2.82 -3.88 -2.43
CA VAL A 88 3.26 -3.90 -1.03
C VAL A 88 3.05 -5.32 -0.52
N GLY A 89 4.10 -5.93 -0.04
CA GLY A 89 4.04 -7.31 0.44
C GLY A 89 3.28 -7.44 1.75
N ASN A 90 3.29 -8.64 2.30
CA ASN A 90 2.59 -8.92 3.55
C ASN A 90 3.38 -8.39 4.74
N ARG A 91 2.67 -8.00 5.77
CA ARG A 91 3.27 -7.57 7.05
C ARG A 91 4.25 -6.40 6.90
N VAL A 92 4.01 -5.55 5.92
CA VAL A 92 4.80 -4.35 5.72
C VAL A 92 4.26 -3.26 6.65
N HIS A 93 5.17 -2.45 7.16
CA HIS A 93 4.83 -1.32 8.01
C HIS A 93 5.32 -0.04 7.34
N ILE A 94 4.41 0.83 6.98
CA ILE A 94 4.76 2.11 6.34
C ILE A 94 4.32 3.22 7.29
N ALA A 95 5.28 3.94 7.85
CA ALA A 95 4.96 4.97 8.82
C ALA A 95 4.44 6.24 8.12
N ARG A 96 3.88 7.14 8.91
CA ARG A 96 3.18 8.31 8.41
C ARG A 96 4.01 9.18 7.47
N HIS A 97 3.31 9.91 6.63
CA HIS A 97 3.90 10.92 5.74
C HIS A 97 4.88 10.34 4.72
N SER A 98 4.79 9.05 4.45
CA SER A 98 5.66 8.41 3.46
C SER A 98 5.04 8.51 2.06
N ARG A 99 5.89 8.52 1.06
CA ARG A 99 5.47 8.55 -0.33
C ARG A 99 6.15 7.41 -1.07
N ILE A 100 5.33 6.52 -1.61
CA ILE A 100 5.82 5.37 -2.37
C ILE A 100 5.53 5.63 -3.83
N GLY A 101 6.56 5.63 -4.66
CA GLY A 101 6.42 5.94 -6.07
C GLY A 101 5.66 4.86 -6.84
N ALA A 102 5.31 5.18 -8.08
CA ALA A 102 4.58 4.26 -8.93
C ALA A 102 5.44 3.05 -9.29
N GLY A 103 4.82 1.88 -9.36
CA GLY A 103 5.51 0.67 -9.78
C GLY A 103 6.58 0.17 -8.83
N ALA A 104 6.63 0.70 -7.62
CA ALA A 104 7.59 0.24 -6.63
C ALA A 104 7.16 -1.12 -6.07
N ARG A 105 8.10 -1.82 -5.48
CA ARG A 105 7.84 -3.10 -4.83
C ARG A 105 8.42 -3.07 -3.43
N ILE A 106 7.57 -3.34 -2.46
CA ILE A 106 7.98 -3.35 -1.06
C ILE A 106 7.89 -4.79 -0.58
N GLY A 107 9.02 -5.37 -0.22
CA GLY A 107 9.08 -6.79 0.15
C GLY A 107 8.38 -7.08 1.47
N HIS A 108 8.03 -8.35 1.66
CA HIS A 108 7.32 -8.79 2.86
C HIS A 108 8.08 -8.39 4.12
N GLY A 109 7.35 -7.90 5.11
CA GLY A 109 7.94 -7.57 6.40
C GLY A 109 8.78 -6.29 6.43
N ALA A 110 8.89 -5.58 5.32
CA ALA A 110 9.69 -4.35 5.29
C ALA A 110 9.07 -3.30 6.19
N ARG A 111 9.92 -2.46 6.76
CA ARG A 111 9.47 -1.38 7.63
C ARG A 111 10.06 -0.07 7.11
N LEU A 112 9.18 0.86 6.82
CA LEU A 112 9.59 2.17 6.31
C LEU A 112 9.29 3.21 7.38
N PRO A 113 10.32 3.94 7.83
CA PRO A 113 10.10 4.97 8.85
C PRO A 113 9.27 6.13 8.31
N ALA A 114 8.85 7.00 9.21
CA ALA A 114 8.09 8.19 8.82
C ALA A 114 8.87 9.01 7.81
N ASP A 115 8.14 9.67 6.93
CA ASP A 115 8.70 10.57 5.92
C ASP A 115 9.61 9.86 4.91
N SER A 116 9.42 8.55 4.72
CA SER A 116 10.17 7.83 3.69
C SER A 116 9.72 8.25 2.31
N VAL A 117 10.67 8.34 1.39
CA VAL A 117 10.36 8.61 -0.02
C VAL A 117 10.98 7.48 -0.84
N VAL A 118 10.12 6.73 -1.51
CA VAL A 118 10.56 5.63 -2.36
C VAL A 118 10.32 6.04 -3.80
N PRO A 119 11.37 6.21 -4.60
CA PRO A 119 11.20 6.63 -5.99
C PRO A 119 10.44 5.58 -6.81
N ASP A 120 9.91 6.01 -7.96
CA ASP A 120 9.20 5.12 -8.86
C ASP A 120 10.07 3.91 -9.21
N GLY A 121 9.45 2.75 -9.30
CA GLY A 121 10.11 1.55 -9.76
C GLY A 121 11.14 0.95 -8.79
N THR A 122 11.24 1.48 -7.58
CA THR A 122 12.23 0.99 -6.63
C THR A 122 11.77 -0.29 -5.96
N ASP A 123 12.70 -1.21 -5.77
CA ASP A 123 12.45 -2.44 -5.03
C ASP A 123 13.05 -2.30 -3.65
N ILE A 124 12.22 -2.46 -2.63
CA ILE A 124 12.66 -2.45 -1.23
C ILE A 124 12.65 -3.90 -0.74
N ALA A 125 13.79 -4.36 -0.25
CA ALA A 125 13.91 -5.74 0.20
C ALA A 125 13.04 -5.98 1.43
N GLY A 126 12.50 -7.18 1.53
CA GLY A 126 11.71 -7.56 2.68
C GLY A 126 12.59 -7.77 3.90
N ALA A 127 11.95 -7.77 5.07
CA ALA A 127 12.60 -8.02 6.34
C ALA A 127 11.87 -9.14 7.06
N GLY A 128 11.60 -10.20 6.34
CA GLY A 128 10.91 -11.32 6.93
C GLY A 128 11.75 -12.01 7.99
N PRO A 129 11.22 -13.01 8.64
CA PRO A 129 11.97 -13.73 9.64
C PRO A 129 13.23 -14.30 8.99
N PRO A 130 14.32 -14.31 9.71
CA PRO A 130 15.52 -14.91 9.17
C PRO A 130 15.22 -16.36 8.88
N GLN A 131 15.41 -16.67 7.61
CA GLN A 131 15.18 -18.01 7.23
C GLN A 131 16.47 -18.63 7.19
N GLY A 132 16.58 -19.30 7.89
CA GLY A 132 17.84 -19.70 7.55
C GLY A 132 18.16 -19.07 6.25
N ALA A 133 17.91 -18.71 6.07
CA ALA A 133 18.09 -18.11 5.25
C ALA A 133 17.90 -18.00 4.09
N LEU A 134 17.51 -18.14 4.26
CA LEU A 134 17.54 -17.99 3.41
C LEU A 134 17.63 -17.43 2.60
N ALA A 135 17.55 -17.57 2.52
CA ALA A 135 17.83 -17.02 1.86
C ALA A 135 18.06 -16.35 1.19
N ARG A 136 18.35 -16.46 0.85
CA ARG A 136 18.84 -15.75 0.28
C ARG A 136 18.90 -15.20 -0.64
N LYS A 137 18.95 -15.27 -0.92
CA LYS A 137 19.29 -14.69 -1.72
C LYS A 137 19.12 -14.21 -2.49
N ARG A 138 19.03 -14.51 -2.74
CA ARG A 138 19.20 -13.94 -3.57
C ARG A 138 19.45 -13.38 -4.10
N LYS A 139 19.61 -13.60 -4.25
CA LYS A 139 20.18 -12.98 -4.71
C LYS A 139 20.19 -12.36 -5.16
N SER A 140 20.09 -12.64 -5.24
CA SER A 140 20.53 -11.94 -5.62
C SER A 140 20.56 -11.34 -5.69
N GLN A 141 20.67 -11.49 -5.68
CA GLN A 141 21.18 -10.80 -5.69
C GLN A 141 21.55 -10.10 -5.63
N GLY A 142 21.45 -10.36 -5.58
CA GLY A 142 22.21 -9.74 -5.42
C GLY A 142 22.47 -9.22 -5.02
N PRO A 143 22.89 -9.19 -5.02
CA PRO A 143 23.55 -8.69 -4.55
C PRO A 143 23.60 -8.22 -4.02
N GLY A 144 23.41 -8.45 -3.74
CA GLY A 144 23.89 -8.10 -3.23
C GLY A 144 23.90 -7.83 -2.60
N PRO A 145 24.27 -7.93 -2.38
CA PRO A 145 24.75 -7.72 -1.72
C PRO A 145 24.78 -7.48 -1.11
N ASP A 146 24.72 -7.83 -0.94
CA ASP A 146 25.14 -7.68 -0.50
C ASP A 146 24.98 -7.15 -0.20
N SER A 147 24.80 -7.39 -0.29
CA SER A 147 25.01 -6.94 -0.08
C SER A 147 24.73 -6.35 0.40
N LEU A 148 24.61 -6.50 0.52
CA LEU A 148 24.71 -6.14 0.96
C LEU A 148 24.57 -6.14 1.62
N MET A 149 24.48 -6.54 1.79
CA MET A 149 24.63 -6.77 2.25
C MET A 149 24.65 -7.08 2.59
N ALA A 150 24.45 -7.46 2.64
CA ALA A 150 24.70 -7.90 2.87
C ALA A 150 24.63 -8.06 3.08
N ALA A 151 24.37 -8.46 3.09
CA ALA A 151 24.65 -8.68 3.33
C ALA A 151 24.66 -8.71 3.42
#